data_265f11aad49fe6b366ffd39a8fbbc433
#
_entry.id   265f11aad49fe6b366ffd39a8fbbc433
#
_cell.length_a   1.000
_cell.length_b   1.000
_cell.length_c   1.000
_cell.angle_alpha   90.00
_cell.angle_beta   90.00
_cell.angle_gamma   90.00
#
_symmetry.space_group_name_H-M   'P 1'
#
loop_
_entity.id
_entity.type
_entity.pdbx_description
1 polymer ?
#
loop_
_entity_poly.entity_id
_entity_poly.type
_entity_poly.pdbx_seq_one_letter_code
_entity_poly.pdbx_strand_id
1 'polypeptide(L)'
;MPYKLKRLDPLLEACRLDEEQNARFPGFGSELYKFIKPIFKDVSNERVRLIKSACLLHDVNWRAHPDYRAEVCFDNATRANLGGLTHMERIFLGVSLLHRYKNRRKYTNYQKVLSLLSDIELREAEVLGKAMRFGATFSRSDERIPAKLEWDSKQKLIKLTLKTKSKSLYGEIVATRFSSLAKALGAVPEVI
;
A
#
# COMPACT_ATOMS: atom_id res chain seq x y z
N MET A 1 -17.19 -0.32 37.31
CA MET A 1 -17.65 -0.22 35.91
C MET A 1 -16.91 -1.26 35.09
N PRO A 2 -17.59 -2.18 34.38
CA PRO A 2 -16.90 -3.15 33.57
C PRO A 2 -16.22 -2.42 32.39
N TYR A 3 -14.91 -2.58 32.27
CA TYR A 3 -14.16 -2.17 31.11
C TYR A 3 -14.76 -2.86 29.87
N LYS A 4 -15.45 -2.14 29.01
CA LYS A 4 -15.76 -2.63 27.67
C LYS A 4 -14.43 -2.76 26.94
N LEU A 5 -13.87 -3.96 26.96
CA LEU A 5 -12.77 -4.32 26.06
C LEU A 5 -13.25 -4.03 24.64
N LYS A 6 -12.76 -2.94 24.05
CA LYS A 6 -12.90 -2.74 22.61
C LYS A 6 -12.25 -3.96 21.95
N ARG A 7 -13.02 -4.70 21.17
CA ARG A 7 -12.47 -5.78 20.32
C ARG A 7 -11.61 -5.10 19.25
N LEU A 8 -10.36 -4.84 19.58
CA LEU A 8 -9.38 -4.31 18.63
C LEU A 8 -8.88 -5.47 17.77
N ASP A 9 -8.66 -5.19 16.50
CA ASP A 9 -8.04 -6.17 15.59
C ASP A 9 -6.55 -6.31 15.92
N PRO A 10 -6.06 -7.49 16.36
CA PRO A 10 -4.67 -7.65 16.78
C PRO A 10 -3.66 -7.29 15.70
N LEU A 11 -3.96 -7.58 14.43
CA LEU A 11 -3.09 -7.24 13.30
C LEU A 11 -2.97 -5.73 13.15
N LEU A 12 -4.10 -5.03 13.13
CA LEU A 12 -4.10 -3.58 12.93
C LEU A 12 -3.41 -2.86 14.09
N GLU A 13 -3.58 -3.33 15.31
CA GLU A 13 -2.89 -2.74 16.48
C GLU A 13 -1.38 -2.98 16.44
N ALA A 14 -0.95 -4.20 16.08
CA ALA A 14 0.48 -4.48 15.89
C ALA A 14 1.09 -3.61 14.77
N CYS A 15 0.40 -3.46 13.64
CA CYS A 15 0.85 -2.61 12.55
C CYS A 15 0.90 -1.11 12.92
N ARG A 16 -0.06 -0.62 13.74
CA ARG A 16 -0.03 0.77 14.24
C ARG A 16 1.15 1.02 15.15
N LEU A 17 1.41 0.09 16.07
CA LEU A 17 2.55 0.19 16.98
C LEU A 17 3.86 0.20 16.20
N ASP A 18 3.99 -0.66 15.19
CA ASP A 18 5.17 -0.72 14.33
C ASP A 18 5.32 0.59 13.51
N GLU A 19 4.23 1.13 12.94
CA GLU A 19 4.23 2.43 12.28
C GLU A 19 4.70 3.54 13.22
N GLU A 20 4.14 3.62 14.43
CA GLU A 20 4.45 4.65 15.41
C GLU A 20 5.94 4.64 15.80
N GLN A 21 6.52 3.46 15.97
CA GLN A 21 7.89 3.30 16.42
C GLN A 21 8.94 3.38 15.31
N ASN A 22 8.60 2.91 14.11
CA ASN A 22 9.59 2.63 13.07
C ASN A 22 9.39 3.38 11.76
N ALA A 23 8.19 3.93 11.47
CA ALA A 23 7.97 4.65 10.24
C ALA A 23 8.73 5.99 10.21
N ARG A 24 9.10 6.44 9.00
CA ARG A 24 9.70 7.76 8.80
C ARG A 24 8.71 8.89 9.10
N PHE A 25 7.42 8.66 8.77
CA PHE A 25 6.31 9.60 9.00
C PHE A 25 5.18 8.86 9.72
N PRO A 26 5.24 8.72 11.06
CA PRO A 26 4.21 8.06 11.83
C PRO A 26 2.83 8.71 11.60
N GLY A 27 1.79 7.88 11.48
CA GLY A 27 0.41 8.33 11.20
C GLY A 27 0.07 8.51 9.72
N PHE A 28 1.04 8.56 8.82
CA PHE A 28 0.79 8.72 7.38
C PHE A 28 0.09 7.51 6.75
N GLY A 29 0.25 6.31 7.29
CA GLY A 29 -0.40 5.10 6.78
C GLY A 29 -1.92 5.21 6.74
N SER A 30 -2.53 5.89 7.72
CA SER A 30 -3.96 6.16 7.75
C SER A 30 -4.41 7.12 6.64
N GLU A 31 -3.63 8.16 6.35
CA GLU A 31 -3.89 9.09 5.24
C GLU A 31 -3.66 8.42 3.89
N LEU A 32 -2.63 7.60 3.78
CA LEU A 32 -2.37 6.79 2.60
C LEU A 32 -3.54 5.86 2.28
N TYR A 33 -4.07 5.15 3.29
CA TYR A 33 -5.25 4.31 3.13
C TYR A 33 -6.45 5.11 2.63
N LYS A 34 -6.76 6.27 3.24
CA LYS A 34 -7.86 7.14 2.80
C LYS A 34 -7.73 7.55 1.34
N PHE A 35 -6.51 7.86 0.92
CA PHE A 35 -6.20 8.29 -0.45
C PHE A 35 -6.41 7.17 -1.47
N ILE A 36 -5.92 5.95 -1.19
CA ILE A 36 -6.00 4.83 -2.14
C ILE A 36 -7.30 4.02 -2.04
N LYS A 37 -8.08 4.19 -0.96
CA LYS A 37 -9.34 3.47 -0.72
C LYS A 37 -10.28 3.42 -1.94
N PRO A 38 -10.42 4.47 -2.76
CA PRO A 38 -11.33 4.45 -3.92
C PRO A 38 -11.02 3.32 -4.93
N ILE A 39 -9.78 2.83 -4.99
CA ILE A 39 -9.38 1.72 -5.87
C ILE A 39 -9.96 0.38 -5.38
N PHE A 40 -10.22 0.27 -4.06
CA PHE A 40 -10.57 -0.98 -3.38
C PHE A 40 -12.00 -0.93 -2.79
N LYS A 41 -12.99 -0.42 -3.55
CA LYS A 41 -14.37 -0.24 -3.07
C LYS A 41 -15.11 -1.56 -2.86
N ASP A 42 -14.83 -2.53 -3.74
CA ASP A 42 -15.62 -3.75 -3.87
C ASP A 42 -14.89 -4.99 -3.30
N VAL A 43 -13.97 -4.76 -2.35
CA VAL A 43 -13.23 -5.86 -1.69
C VAL A 43 -13.86 -6.26 -0.36
N SER A 44 -13.61 -7.51 0.07
CA SER A 44 -14.10 -8.02 1.36
C SER A 44 -13.52 -7.27 2.57
N ASN A 45 -14.15 -7.42 3.73
CA ASN A 45 -13.65 -6.82 4.97
C ASN A 45 -12.25 -7.34 5.35
N GLU A 46 -11.99 -8.61 5.10
CA GLU A 46 -10.68 -9.25 5.31
C GLU A 46 -9.63 -8.59 4.41
N ARG A 47 -9.97 -8.34 3.14
CA ARG A 47 -9.07 -7.64 2.22
C ARG A 47 -8.86 -6.18 2.63
N VAL A 48 -9.90 -5.47 3.08
CA VAL A 48 -9.76 -4.12 3.65
C VAL A 48 -8.79 -4.09 4.82
N ARG A 49 -8.85 -5.10 5.68
CA ARG A 49 -7.94 -5.27 6.82
C ARG A 49 -6.48 -5.38 6.37
N LEU A 50 -6.19 -6.20 5.36
CA LEU A 50 -4.86 -6.36 4.79
C LEU A 50 -4.36 -5.07 4.12
N ILE A 51 -5.23 -4.36 3.39
CA ILE A 51 -4.90 -3.08 2.75
C ILE A 51 -4.52 -2.02 3.80
N LYS A 52 -5.28 -1.93 4.90
CA LYS A 52 -4.95 -1.04 6.01
C LYS A 52 -3.60 -1.39 6.64
N SER A 53 -3.37 -2.69 6.89
CA SER A 53 -2.09 -3.17 7.44
C SER A 53 -0.91 -2.83 6.53
N ALA A 54 -1.06 -3.04 5.21
CA ALA A 54 -0.05 -2.66 4.23
C ALA A 54 0.26 -1.15 4.26
N CYS A 55 -0.78 -0.31 4.37
CA CYS A 55 -0.62 1.13 4.46
C CYS A 55 0.10 1.57 5.75
N LEU A 56 -0.16 0.93 6.88
CA LEU A 56 0.55 1.19 8.13
C LEU A 56 2.03 0.78 8.03
N LEU A 57 2.30 -0.38 7.45
CA LEU A 57 3.65 -0.94 7.31
C LEU A 57 4.46 -0.36 6.14
N HIS A 58 3.88 0.52 5.32
CA HIS A 58 4.46 0.95 4.03
C HIS A 58 5.85 1.59 4.14
N ASP A 59 6.23 2.13 5.29
CA ASP A 59 7.45 2.89 5.47
C ASP A 59 8.26 2.49 6.73
N VAL A 60 7.87 1.41 7.44
CA VAL A 60 8.55 0.98 8.67
C VAL A 60 10.01 0.54 8.43
N ASN A 61 10.33 0.08 7.24
CA ASN A 61 11.69 -0.35 6.86
C ASN A 61 12.47 0.71 6.08
N TRP A 62 12.15 1.99 6.22
CA TRP A 62 12.79 3.07 5.45
C TRP A 62 14.30 3.19 5.64
N ARG A 63 14.81 2.74 6.80
CA ARG A 63 16.26 2.74 7.12
C ARG A 63 17.04 1.66 6.38
N ALA A 64 16.36 0.63 5.84
CA ALA A 64 17.03 -0.38 5.03
C ALA A 64 17.60 0.23 3.75
N HIS A 65 18.76 -0.29 3.29
CA HIS A 65 19.38 0.20 2.05
C HIS A 65 18.40 0.12 0.87
N PRO A 66 18.29 1.15 0.02
CA PRO A 66 17.33 1.21 -1.08
C PRO A 66 17.31 -0.02 -1.99
N ASP A 67 18.46 -0.63 -2.25
CA ASP A 67 18.58 -1.79 -3.13
C ASP A 67 17.92 -3.05 -2.57
N TYR A 68 17.90 -3.19 -1.24
CA TYR A 68 17.40 -4.37 -0.52
C TYR A 68 16.09 -4.10 0.22
N ARG A 69 15.63 -2.85 0.28
CA ARG A 69 14.46 -2.45 1.08
C ARG A 69 13.21 -3.22 0.73
N ALA A 70 13.00 -3.51 -0.54
CA ALA A 70 11.84 -4.27 -1.00
C ALA A 70 11.84 -5.69 -0.44
N GLU A 71 12.98 -6.35 -0.50
CA GLU A 71 13.18 -7.70 0.02
C GLU A 71 13.07 -7.73 1.53
N VAL A 72 13.66 -6.76 2.23
CA VAL A 72 13.53 -6.61 3.70
C VAL A 72 12.06 -6.44 4.09
N CYS A 73 11.28 -5.63 3.36
CA CYS A 73 9.84 -5.48 3.62
C CYS A 73 9.08 -6.79 3.42
N PHE A 74 9.41 -7.54 2.36
CA PHE A 74 8.80 -8.84 2.10
C PHE A 74 9.13 -9.85 3.22
N ASP A 75 10.40 -9.99 3.56
CA ASP A 75 10.86 -10.92 4.59
C ASP A 75 10.27 -10.57 5.96
N ASN A 76 10.24 -9.29 6.32
CA ASN A 76 9.64 -8.85 7.59
C ASN A 76 8.15 -9.17 7.63
N ALA A 77 7.37 -8.85 6.59
CA ALA A 77 5.93 -9.12 6.56
C ALA A 77 5.62 -10.63 6.62
N THR A 78 6.42 -11.46 5.94
CA THR A 78 6.19 -12.90 5.89
C THR A 78 6.66 -13.64 7.13
N ARG A 79 7.66 -13.11 7.85
CA ARG A 79 8.29 -13.76 9.01
C ARG A 79 7.97 -13.11 10.36
N ALA A 80 7.44 -11.86 10.37
CA ALA A 80 7.10 -11.18 11.60
C ALA A 80 6.01 -11.94 12.38
N ASN A 81 6.03 -11.83 13.69
CA ASN A 81 5.01 -12.39 14.57
C ASN A 81 3.74 -11.49 14.57
N LEU A 82 3.14 -11.33 13.39
CA LEU A 82 1.87 -10.63 13.24
C LEU A 82 0.72 -11.62 13.49
N GLY A 83 -0.04 -11.40 14.57
CA GLY A 83 -1.19 -12.24 14.91
C GLY A 83 -2.33 -12.11 13.89
N GLY A 84 -3.14 -13.17 13.78
CA GLY A 84 -4.38 -13.16 13.00
C GLY A 84 -4.19 -13.10 11.47
N LEU A 85 -3.07 -13.58 10.94
CA LEU A 85 -2.79 -13.74 9.51
C LEU A 85 -2.65 -15.22 9.16
N THR A 86 -3.30 -15.63 8.07
CA THR A 86 -3.00 -16.89 7.38
C THR A 86 -1.68 -16.78 6.60
N HIS A 87 -1.14 -17.91 6.15
CA HIS A 87 0.06 -17.90 5.30
C HIS A 87 -0.13 -17.11 4.00
N MET A 88 -1.30 -17.25 3.36
CA MET A 88 -1.63 -16.54 2.14
C MET A 88 -1.71 -15.04 2.35
N GLU A 89 -2.33 -14.61 3.44
CA GLU A 89 -2.41 -13.18 3.79
C GLU A 89 -1.04 -12.58 4.09
N ARG A 90 -0.13 -13.33 4.74
CA ARG A 90 1.27 -12.90 4.95
C ARG A 90 2.00 -12.69 3.63
N ILE A 91 1.84 -13.63 2.69
CA ILE A 91 2.47 -13.53 1.38
C ILE A 91 1.88 -12.34 0.61
N PHE A 92 0.56 -12.19 0.61
CA PHE A 92 -0.11 -11.04 -0.02
C PHE A 92 0.41 -9.71 0.53
N LEU A 93 0.51 -9.58 1.85
CA LEU A 93 1.05 -8.40 2.52
C LEU A 93 2.50 -8.16 2.12
N GLY A 94 3.34 -9.20 2.15
CA GLY A 94 4.75 -9.13 1.73
C GLY A 94 4.91 -8.69 0.27
N VAL A 95 4.13 -9.27 -0.65
CA VAL A 95 4.14 -8.90 -2.08
C VAL A 95 3.70 -7.46 -2.29
N SER A 96 2.67 -7.01 -1.56
CA SER A 96 2.22 -5.62 -1.63
C SER A 96 3.32 -4.64 -1.21
N LEU A 97 4.01 -4.93 -0.12
CA LEU A 97 5.13 -4.12 0.38
C LEU A 97 6.35 -4.18 -0.54
N LEU A 98 6.60 -5.32 -1.17
CA LEU A 98 7.67 -5.47 -2.16
C LEU A 98 7.41 -4.56 -3.38
N HIS A 99 6.19 -4.54 -3.91
CA HIS A 99 5.80 -3.65 -5.01
C HIS A 99 5.74 -2.17 -4.62
N ARG A 100 5.64 -1.85 -3.33
CA ARG A 100 5.77 -0.48 -2.82
C ARG A 100 7.14 0.12 -3.17
N TYR A 101 8.20 -0.70 -3.23
CA TYR A 101 9.56 -0.24 -3.48
C TYR A 101 10.11 -0.64 -4.84
N LYS A 102 9.74 -1.79 -5.40
CA LYS A 102 10.20 -2.27 -6.70
C LYS A 102 9.07 -2.36 -7.74
N ASN A 103 9.38 -2.00 -8.97
CA ASN A 103 8.45 -2.03 -10.11
C ASN A 103 8.65 -3.28 -10.99
N ARG A 104 9.21 -4.37 -10.43
CA ARG A 104 9.48 -5.61 -11.16
C ARG A 104 8.39 -6.63 -10.90
N ARG A 105 8.02 -7.43 -11.93
CA ARG A 105 7.06 -8.54 -11.80
C ARG A 105 7.75 -9.89 -11.57
N LYS A 106 9.04 -10.04 -11.90
CA LYS A 106 9.78 -11.30 -11.76
C LYS A 106 10.70 -11.21 -10.54
N TYR A 107 10.40 -12.04 -9.56
CA TYR A 107 11.21 -12.21 -8.35
C TYR A 107 11.66 -13.67 -8.27
N THR A 108 12.75 -14.00 -8.93
CA THR A 108 13.26 -15.39 -9.03
C THR A 108 13.46 -16.04 -7.67
N ASN A 109 13.90 -15.27 -6.67
CA ASN A 109 14.18 -15.78 -5.32
C ASN A 109 12.91 -16.14 -4.52
N TYR A 110 11.73 -15.65 -4.93
CA TYR A 110 10.48 -15.85 -4.19
C TYR A 110 9.45 -16.68 -4.97
N GLN A 111 9.79 -17.22 -6.14
CA GLN A 111 8.83 -17.91 -7.02
C GLN A 111 8.03 -19.01 -6.31
N LYS A 112 8.68 -19.84 -5.47
CA LYS A 112 8.01 -20.90 -4.71
C LYS A 112 6.99 -20.35 -3.70
N VAL A 113 7.26 -19.21 -3.09
CA VAL A 113 6.36 -18.59 -2.14
C VAL A 113 5.24 -17.86 -2.86
N LEU A 114 5.56 -17.18 -3.97
CA LEU A 114 4.59 -16.47 -4.79
C LEU A 114 3.59 -17.40 -5.46
N SER A 115 3.98 -18.63 -5.82
CA SER A 115 3.06 -19.62 -6.42
C SER A 115 1.98 -20.12 -5.46
N LEU A 116 2.02 -19.75 -4.19
CA LEU A 116 0.94 -19.99 -3.24
C LEU A 116 -0.24 -19.00 -3.39
N LEU A 117 -0.03 -17.88 -4.08
CA LEU A 117 -1.09 -16.94 -4.43
C LEU A 117 -1.58 -17.20 -5.86
N SER A 118 -2.87 -16.99 -6.07
CA SER A 118 -3.44 -16.96 -7.41
C SER A 118 -2.94 -15.75 -8.21
N ASP A 119 -3.03 -15.81 -9.53
CA ASP A 119 -2.68 -14.68 -10.41
C ASP A 119 -3.52 -13.42 -10.10
N ILE A 120 -4.76 -13.61 -9.65
CA ILE A 120 -5.64 -12.51 -9.23
C ILE A 120 -5.06 -11.84 -7.99
N GLU A 121 -4.71 -12.62 -6.96
CA GLU A 121 -4.15 -12.08 -5.71
C GLU A 121 -2.78 -11.43 -5.93
N LEU A 122 -1.94 -12.00 -6.79
CA LEU A 122 -0.66 -11.38 -7.18
C LEU A 122 -0.87 -10.04 -7.87
N ARG A 123 -1.88 -9.93 -8.74
CA ARG A 123 -2.23 -8.66 -9.39
C ARG A 123 -2.79 -7.65 -8.40
N GLU A 124 -3.66 -8.06 -7.49
CA GLU A 124 -4.19 -7.19 -6.45
C GLU A 124 -3.08 -6.66 -5.54
N ALA A 125 -2.13 -7.51 -5.14
CA ALA A 125 -0.97 -7.11 -4.35
C ALA A 125 -0.06 -6.13 -5.11
N GLU A 126 0.14 -6.33 -6.43
CA GLU A 126 0.85 -5.38 -7.29
C GLU A 126 0.15 -4.03 -7.33
N VAL A 127 -1.17 -4.02 -7.54
CA VAL A 127 -1.98 -2.79 -7.55
C VAL A 127 -1.87 -2.07 -6.21
N LEU A 128 -2.00 -2.78 -5.10
CA LEU A 128 -1.87 -2.20 -3.76
C LEU A 128 -0.48 -1.60 -3.54
N GLY A 129 0.58 -2.33 -3.88
CA GLY A 129 1.95 -1.85 -3.76
C GLY A 129 2.21 -0.59 -4.59
N LYS A 130 1.72 -0.56 -5.84
CA LYS A 130 1.85 0.62 -6.72
C LYS A 130 0.99 1.80 -6.27
N ALA A 131 -0.21 1.55 -5.73
CA ALA A 131 -1.04 2.58 -5.13
C ALA A 131 -0.35 3.22 -3.92
N MET A 132 0.23 2.42 -3.02
CA MET A 132 1.04 2.91 -1.91
C MET A 132 2.28 3.67 -2.39
N ARG A 133 2.98 3.15 -3.42
CA ARG A 133 4.15 3.83 -4.01
C ARG A 133 3.79 5.19 -4.57
N PHE A 134 2.65 5.30 -5.23
CA PHE A 134 2.14 6.56 -5.75
C PHE A 134 1.74 7.51 -4.62
N GLY A 135 0.87 7.08 -3.70
CA GLY A 135 0.41 7.91 -2.59
C GLY A 135 1.55 8.41 -1.69
N ALA A 136 2.57 7.59 -1.48
CA ALA A 136 3.75 7.98 -0.70
C ALA A 136 4.64 9.04 -1.38
N THR A 137 4.39 9.44 -2.63
CA THR A 137 5.04 10.63 -3.19
C THR A 137 4.61 11.91 -2.50
N PHE A 138 3.46 11.89 -1.86
CA PHE A 138 2.89 13.02 -1.14
C PHE A 138 3.17 12.99 0.36
N SER A 139 3.97 12.01 0.85
CA SER A 139 4.29 11.91 2.29
C SER A 139 5.11 13.11 2.75
N ARG A 140 4.58 13.83 3.72
CA ARG A 140 5.23 14.90 4.46
C ARG A 140 4.86 14.78 5.93
N SER A 141 5.63 15.38 6.82
CA SER A 141 5.52 15.20 8.27
C SER A 141 4.17 15.56 8.87
N ASP A 142 3.40 16.51 8.29
CA ASP A 142 2.23 17.09 8.97
C ASP A 142 1.03 17.36 8.06
N GLU A 143 1.01 16.90 6.82
CA GLU A 143 -0.03 17.31 5.88
C GLU A 143 -0.79 16.12 5.29
N ARG A 144 -2.11 16.29 5.18
CA ARG A 144 -2.98 15.41 4.40
C ARG A 144 -2.52 15.41 2.93
N ILE A 145 -2.66 14.28 2.26
CA ILE A 145 -2.38 14.19 0.83
C ILE A 145 -3.19 15.26 0.08
N PRO A 146 -2.54 16.21 -0.63
CA PRO A 146 -3.22 17.35 -1.25
C PRO A 146 -3.84 17.00 -2.60
N ALA A 147 -4.29 15.79 -2.75
CA ALA A 147 -4.85 15.22 -3.96
C ALA A 147 -6.02 14.30 -3.64
N LYS A 148 -6.91 14.11 -4.61
CA LYS A 148 -8.00 13.14 -4.55
C LYS A 148 -7.82 12.13 -5.67
N LEU A 149 -8.00 10.85 -5.34
CA LEU A 149 -7.96 9.75 -6.29
C LEU A 149 -9.37 9.21 -6.49
N GLU A 150 -9.78 9.00 -7.76
CA GLU A 150 -11.05 8.40 -8.11
C GLU A 150 -10.82 7.26 -9.10
N TRP A 151 -11.55 6.17 -8.93
CA TRP A 151 -11.47 5.00 -9.78
C TRP A 151 -12.83 4.59 -10.30
N ASP A 152 -12.96 4.53 -11.62
CA ASP A 152 -14.12 3.98 -12.33
C ASP A 152 -13.70 2.67 -13.02
N SER A 153 -14.13 1.55 -12.43
CA SER A 153 -13.81 0.21 -12.94
C SER A 153 -14.55 -0.12 -14.25
N LYS A 154 -15.71 0.50 -14.50
CA LYS A 154 -16.50 0.29 -15.72
C LYS A 154 -15.86 0.98 -16.92
N GLN A 155 -15.43 2.21 -16.74
CA GLN A 155 -14.75 3.00 -17.77
C GLN A 155 -13.24 2.73 -17.82
N LYS A 156 -12.71 1.95 -16.88
CA LYS A 156 -11.26 1.75 -16.69
C LYS A 156 -10.50 3.08 -16.64
N LEU A 157 -11.04 4.01 -15.87
CA LEU A 157 -10.52 5.37 -15.77
C LEU A 157 -10.09 5.66 -14.33
N ILE A 158 -8.83 6.06 -14.16
CA ILE A 158 -8.32 6.53 -12.86
C ILE A 158 -8.01 8.02 -12.94
N LYS A 159 -8.66 8.81 -12.07
CA LYS A 159 -8.54 10.27 -12.04
C LYS A 159 -7.77 10.72 -10.81
N LEU A 160 -6.86 11.64 -11.05
CA LEU A 160 -6.13 12.37 -10.01
C LEU A 160 -6.53 13.83 -10.05
N THR A 161 -7.19 14.32 -9.02
CA THR A 161 -7.51 15.75 -8.86
C THR A 161 -6.55 16.36 -7.85
N LEU A 162 -5.81 17.38 -8.28
CA LEU A 162 -4.87 18.12 -7.44
C LEU A 162 -5.49 19.45 -6.98
N LYS A 163 -5.31 19.78 -5.70
CA LYS A 163 -5.67 21.12 -5.22
C LYS A 163 -4.86 22.18 -5.95
N THR A 164 -5.44 23.33 -6.27
CA THR A 164 -4.81 24.41 -7.05
C THR A 164 -3.41 24.79 -6.55
N LYS A 165 -3.25 24.89 -5.23
CA LYS A 165 -1.95 25.18 -4.58
C LYS A 165 -0.92 24.04 -4.69
N SER A 166 -1.34 22.87 -5.16
CA SER A 166 -0.50 21.65 -5.20
C SER A 166 -0.24 21.17 -6.64
N LYS A 167 -0.65 21.92 -7.65
CA LYS A 167 -0.39 21.56 -9.06
C LYS A 167 1.09 21.44 -9.37
N SER A 168 1.93 22.25 -8.73
CA SER A 168 3.39 22.16 -8.84
C SER A 168 4.00 20.86 -8.32
N LEU A 169 3.26 20.07 -7.52
CA LEU A 169 3.69 18.76 -7.06
C LEU A 169 3.60 17.68 -8.14
N TYR A 170 2.88 17.94 -9.23
CA TYR A 170 2.77 17.01 -10.35
C TYR A 170 4.00 17.12 -11.26
N GLY A 171 5.12 16.63 -10.74
CA GLY A 171 6.36 16.49 -11.50
C GLY A 171 6.51 15.11 -12.13
N GLU A 172 7.62 14.89 -12.82
CA GLU A 172 7.93 13.66 -13.56
C GLU A 172 7.81 12.38 -12.70
N ILE A 173 8.27 12.43 -11.45
CA ILE A 173 8.20 11.29 -10.52
C ILE A 173 6.75 10.92 -10.23
N VAL A 174 5.89 11.91 -9.97
CA VAL A 174 4.46 11.69 -9.69
C VAL A 174 3.77 11.12 -10.92
N ALA A 175 4.02 11.72 -12.10
CA ALA A 175 3.48 11.26 -13.38
C ALA A 175 3.87 9.81 -13.69
N THR A 176 5.14 9.45 -13.52
CA THR A 176 5.66 8.09 -13.74
C THR A 176 5.01 7.08 -12.80
N ARG A 177 4.86 7.42 -11.51
CA ARG A 177 4.23 6.53 -10.52
C ARG A 177 2.73 6.40 -10.76
N PHE A 178 2.05 7.46 -11.15
CA PHE A 178 0.63 7.43 -11.50
C PHE A 178 0.37 6.58 -12.74
N SER A 179 1.17 6.74 -13.79
CA SER A 179 1.12 5.90 -15.00
C SER A 179 1.38 4.42 -14.68
N SER A 180 2.33 4.13 -13.77
CA SER A 180 2.61 2.74 -13.34
C SER A 180 1.43 2.11 -12.60
N LEU A 181 0.71 2.89 -11.77
CA LEU A 181 -0.51 2.45 -11.11
C LEU A 181 -1.63 2.21 -12.12
N ALA A 182 -1.87 3.16 -13.03
CA ALA A 182 -2.87 3.02 -14.08
C ALA A 182 -2.64 1.77 -14.94
N LYS A 183 -1.39 1.51 -15.33
CA LYS A 183 -1.02 0.28 -16.07
C LYS A 183 -1.33 -1.00 -15.28
N ALA A 184 -1.11 -1.03 -13.97
CA ALA A 184 -1.42 -2.20 -13.14
C ALA A 184 -2.93 -2.44 -13.05
N LEU A 185 -3.72 -1.37 -13.02
CA LEU A 185 -5.18 -1.42 -13.04
C LEU A 185 -5.75 -1.77 -14.43
N GLY A 186 -4.96 -1.68 -15.50
CA GLY A 186 -5.46 -1.73 -16.88
C GLY A 186 -6.33 -0.50 -17.20
N ALA A 187 -5.96 0.66 -16.67
CA ALA A 187 -6.74 1.89 -16.68
C ALA A 187 -6.04 2.99 -17.52
N VAL A 188 -6.85 3.95 -17.96
CA VAL A 188 -6.38 5.22 -18.53
C VAL A 188 -6.23 6.23 -17.39
N PRO A 189 -5.06 6.87 -17.23
CA PRO A 189 -4.86 7.93 -16.23
C PRO A 189 -5.38 9.27 -16.75
N GLU A 190 -6.09 10.01 -15.89
CA GLU A 190 -6.54 11.39 -16.12
C GLU A 190 -6.10 12.27 -14.95
N VAL A 191 -5.61 13.48 -15.25
CA VAL A 191 -5.19 14.47 -14.24
C VAL A 191 -5.99 15.75 -14.42
N ILE A 192 -6.56 16.26 -13.32
CA ILE A 192 -7.44 17.45 -13.27
C ILE A 192 -6.86 18.51 -12.34
#